data_27f91d0666fc2368d02a4aa2b3feffd8
#
_entry.id   27f91d0666fc2368d02a4aa2b3feffd8
#
_cell.length_a   1.000
_cell.length_b   1.000
_cell.length_c   1.000
_cell.angle_alpha   90.00
_cell.angle_beta   90.00
_cell.angle_gamma   90.00
#
_symmetry.space_group_name_H-M   'P 1'
#
loop_
_entity.id
_entity.type
_entity.pdbx_description
1 polymer ?
#
loop_
_entity_poly.entity_id
_entity_poly.type
_entity_poly.pdbx_seq_one_letter_code
_entity_poly.pdbx_strand_id
1 'polypeptide(L)'
;FWALTKHEDIIKVSKDPLTFSSAVGGHLMTMGDPAVVDPTAVAAIIGNMIGMDPPDHQIYRKMVAPSFTPKAIRSLEDDMRLKIRELLENVSDKGDFNFVTEISEQLPLWVLCEMMGIEESDRPKIRDLVNNLTDASINADPDKSMQVWFNYMELFKMGRDMIEERRKNPTDDLMSVVANTKVEGGELPPELLDGFFLLMVIAGNETTRNTITGGLMALTENPAERDKLIKDPSLIANATDEMLRW
;
A
#
# COMPACT_ATOMS: atom_id res chain seq x y z
N PHE A 1 -21.38 9.63 10.96
CA PHE A 1 -20.83 9.91 9.63
C PHE A 1 -21.90 9.88 8.54
N TRP A 2 -21.60 10.49 7.38
CA TRP A 2 -22.46 10.47 6.22
C TRP A 2 -21.89 9.50 5.18
N ALA A 3 -22.72 8.57 4.70
CA ALA A 3 -22.34 7.66 3.62
C ALA A 3 -22.79 8.22 2.27
N LEU A 4 -21.85 8.46 1.38
CA LEU A 4 -22.14 8.91 0.01
C LEU A 4 -22.26 7.69 -0.92
N THR A 5 -23.38 7.56 -1.57
CA THR A 5 -23.68 6.41 -2.46
C THR A 5 -23.87 6.79 -3.92
N LYS A 6 -23.93 8.10 -4.23
CA LYS A 6 -24.07 8.59 -5.61
C LYS A 6 -22.73 9.07 -6.14
N HIS A 7 -22.39 8.64 -7.35
CA HIS A 7 -21.13 9.00 -8.02
C HIS A 7 -20.89 10.51 -8.08
N GLU A 8 -21.90 11.31 -8.44
CA GLU A 8 -21.80 12.78 -8.51
C GLU A 8 -21.47 13.43 -7.18
N ASP A 9 -22.03 12.93 -6.06
CA ASP A 9 -21.76 13.42 -4.73
C ASP A 9 -20.34 13.07 -4.29
N ILE A 10 -19.88 11.86 -4.58
CA ILE A 10 -18.50 11.41 -4.32
C ILE A 10 -17.51 12.29 -5.07
N ILE A 11 -17.75 12.55 -6.36
CA ILE A 11 -16.88 13.43 -7.16
C ILE A 11 -16.86 14.86 -6.62
N LYS A 12 -18.02 15.39 -6.20
CA LYS A 12 -18.11 16.73 -5.62
C LYS A 12 -17.27 16.84 -4.34
N VAL A 13 -17.42 15.89 -3.43
CA VAL A 13 -16.66 15.85 -2.16
C VAL A 13 -15.16 15.68 -2.42
N SER A 14 -14.78 14.74 -3.28
CA SER A 14 -13.35 14.47 -3.60
C SER A 14 -12.63 15.66 -4.25
N LYS A 15 -13.37 16.57 -4.91
CA LYS A 15 -12.80 17.74 -5.58
C LYS A 15 -12.78 19.01 -4.72
N ASP A 16 -13.32 18.96 -3.52
CA ASP A 16 -13.41 20.11 -2.62
C ASP A 16 -12.71 19.82 -1.27
N PRO A 17 -11.36 19.72 -1.27
CA PRO A 17 -10.60 19.43 -0.06
C PRO A 17 -10.62 20.58 0.95
N LEU A 18 -11.02 21.79 0.56
CA LEU A 18 -11.12 22.93 1.48
C LEU A 18 -12.37 22.81 2.38
N THR A 19 -13.44 22.21 1.85
CA THR A 19 -14.66 21.93 2.63
C THR A 19 -14.59 20.56 3.31
N PHE A 20 -14.03 19.57 2.63
CA PHE A 20 -13.93 18.17 3.07
C PHE A 20 -12.49 17.80 3.32
N SER A 21 -11.96 18.25 4.46
CA SER A 21 -10.57 18.07 4.86
C SER A 21 -10.23 16.60 5.16
N SER A 22 -9.10 16.12 4.66
CA SER A 22 -8.50 14.84 5.05
C SER A 22 -7.64 14.95 6.30
N ALA A 23 -7.19 16.16 6.67
CA ALA A 23 -6.29 16.37 7.81
C ALA A 23 -7.00 16.32 9.17
N VAL A 24 -8.33 16.45 9.21
CA VAL A 24 -9.10 16.49 10.47
C VAL A 24 -9.51 15.10 10.96
N GLY A 25 -9.49 14.09 10.08
CA GLY A 25 -9.84 12.72 10.45
C GLY A 25 -9.63 11.77 9.29
N GLY A 26 -8.89 10.73 9.57
CA GLY A 26 -8.55 9.70 8.58
C GLY A 26 -9.63 8.63 8.44
N HIS A 27 -9.20 7.38 8.41
CA HIS A 27 -10.09 6.24 8.37
C HIS A 27 -10.97 6.14 9.62
N LEU A 28 -12.21 5.68 9.46
CA LEU A 28 -13.10 5.33 10.58
C LEU A 28 -12.43 4.39 11.60
N MET A 29 -11.48 3.56 11.15
CA MET A 29 -10.74 2.63 12.01
C MET A 29 -9.65 3.30 12.86
N THR A 30 -9.20 4.51 12.53
CA THR A 30 -8.26 5.27 13.34
C THR A 30 -8.94 6.11 14.43
N MET A 31 -10.26 6.16 14.43
CA MET A 31 -11.07 6.82 15.46
C MET A 31 -11.35 5.90 16.65
N GLY A 32 -10.38 5.06 17.06
CA GLY A 32 -10.40 4.39 18.36
C GLY A 32 -10.43 5.42 19.48
N ASP A 33 -10.80 5.00 20.69
CA ASP A 33 -10.81 5.87 21.87
C ASP A 33 -9.45 6.61 21.96
N PRO A 34 -9.42 7.95 21.88
CA PRO A 34 -8.19 8.73 21.98
C PRO A 34 -7.39 8.48 23.27
N ALA A 35 -8.03 7.90 24.30
CA ALA A 35 -7.39 7.53 25.55
C ALA A 35 -6.56 6.22 25.44
N VAL A 36 -6.74 5.44 24.37
CA VAL A 36 -6.10 4.13 24.18
C VAL A 36 -5.06 4.16 23.06
N VAL A 37 -5.14 5.12 22.14
CA VAL A 37 -4.25 5.19 20.98
C VAL A 37 -3.03 6.07 21.29
N ASP A 38 -1.83 5.52 21.12
CA ASP A 38 -0.58 6.28 21.29
C ASP A 38 -0.54 7.49 20.34
N PRO A 39 -0.35 8.70 20.86
CA PRO A 39 -0.29 9.91 20.03
C PRO A 39 0.76 9.88 18.92
N THR A 40 1.86 9.12 19.13
CA THR A 40 2.95 9.00 18.13
C THR A 40 2.54 8.12 16.95
N ALA A 41 1.81 7.03 17.20
CA ALA A 41 1.25 6.20 16.13
C ALA A 41 0.19 6.98 15.33
N VAL A 42 -0.65 7.73 16.04
CA VAL A 42 -1.64 8.62 15.41
C VAL A 42 -0.94 9.67 14.54
N ALA A 43 0.12 10.30 15.06
CA ALA A 43 0.89 11.29 14.32
C ALA A 43 1.55 10.71 13.05
N ALA A 44 2.08 9.48 13.12
CA ALA A 44 2.66 8.82 11.96
C ALA A 44 1.60 8.37 10.93
N ILE A 45 0.42 7.94 11.40
CA ILE A 45 -0.71 7.57 10.54
C ILE A 45 -1.34 8.82 9.91
N ILE A 46 -1.47 9.91 10.67
CA ILE A 46 -2.01 11.19 10.20
C ILE A 46 -0.95 11.98 9.41
N GLY A 47 0.31 11.88 9.77
CA GLY A 47 1.44 12.53 9.11
C GLY A 47 1.78 11.97 7.73
N ASN A 48 1.06 10.95 7.26
CA ASN A 48 1.24 10.44 5.91
C ASN A 48 0.47 11.29 4.87
N MET A 49 0.85 11.15 3.61
CA MET A 49 0.31 11.94 2.51
C MET A 49 -1.22 11.81 2.33
N ILE A 50 -1.83 10.70 2.75
CA ILE A 50 -3.29 10.48 2.66
C ILE A 50 -4.04 11.40 3.64
N GLY A 51 -3.45 11.69 4.82
CA GLY A 51 -4.03 12.56 5.84
C GLY A 51 -3.70 14.05 5.66
N MET A 52 -3.25 14.48 4.48
CA MET A 52 -2.86 15.88 4.24
C MET A 52 -3.85 16.58 3.32
N ASP A 53 -4.03 17.87 3.58
CA ASP A 53 -4.72 18.81 2.69
C ASP A 53 -3.72 19.63 1.84
N PRO A 54 -4.17 20.28 0.77
CA PRO A 54 -3.35 21.30 0.09
C PRO A 54 -2.99 22.46 1.03
N PRO A 55 -1.76 23.03 0.96
CA PRO A 55 -0.73 22.77 -0.05
C PRO A 55 0.18 21.56 0.23
N ASP A 56 0.23 21.07 1.47
CA ASP A 56 1.19 20.07 1.91
C ASP A 56 1.08 18.77 1.11
N HIS A 57 -0.13 18.24 0.92
CA HIS A 57 -0.38 17.07 0.08
C HIS A 57 0.30 17.18 -1.28
N GLN A 58 0.22 18.35 -1.93
CA GLN A 58 0.78 18.53 -3.27
C GLN A 58 2.30 18.51 -3.26
N ILE A 59 2.93 19.03 -2.21
CA ILE A 59 4.39 19.07 -2.05
C ILE A 59 4.90 17.62 -1.97
N TYR A 60 4.34 16.82 -1.05
CA TYR A 60 4.79 15.45 -0.83
C TYR A 60 4.44 14.53 -2.00
N ARG A 61 3.28 14.70 -2.62
CA ARG A 61 2.90 13.92 -3.81
C ARG A 61 3.83 14.18 -4.99
N LYS A 62 4.24 15.42 -5.21
CA LYS A 62 5.19 15.78 -6.29
C LYS A 62 6.55 15.13 -6.10
N MET A 63 7.00 14.93 -4.88
CA MET A 63 8.27 14.29 -4.56
C MET A 63 8.34 12.87 -5.13
N VAL A 64 7.29 12.09 -4.95
CA VAL A 64 7.27 10.67 -5.35
C VAL A 64 6.67 10.43 -6.75
N ALA A 65 5.99 11.41 -7.33
CA ALA A 65 5.32 11.27 -8.62
C ALA A 65 6.23 10.76 -9.76
N PRO A 66 7.52 11.12 -9.86
CA PRO A 66 8.42 10.57 -10.88
C PRO A 66 8.55 9.04 -10.83
N SER A 67 8.54 8.44 -9.64
CA SER A 67 8.64 6.99 -9.43
C SER A 67 7.37 6.23 -9.82
N PHE A 68 6.23 6.93 -9.98
CA PHE A 68 4.93 6.36 -10.35
C PHE A 68 4.46 6.74 -11.77
N THR A 69 5.37 7.26 -12.59
CA THR A 69 5.02 7.53 -13.99
C THR A 69 4.77 6.24 -14.77
N PRO A 70 3.96 6.27 -15.86
CA PRO A 70 3.76 5.10 -16.71
C PRO A 70 5.07 4.50 -17.25
N LYS A 71 6.12 5.32 -17.42
CA LYS A 71 7.44 4.86 -17.84
C LYS A 71 8.13 4.08 -16.72
N ALA A 72 8.13 4.61 -15.49
CA ALA A 72 8.73 3.94 -14.33
C ALA A 72 8.01 2.63 -13.98
N ILE A 73 6.67 2.61 -14.05
CA ILE A 73 5.91 1.37 -13.81
C ILE A 73 6.17 0.33 -14.91
N ARG A 74 6.23 0.74 -16.18
CA ARG A 74 6.54 -0.21 -17.26
C ARG A 74 7.96 -0.82 -17.17
N SER A 75 8.91 -0.15 -16.54
CA SER A 75 10.24 -0.75 -16.35
C SER A 75 10.24 -1.95 -15.40
N LEU A 76 9.20 -2.11 -14.58
CA LEU A 76 9.02 -3.25 -13.69
C LEU A 76 8.26 -4.41 -14.36
N GLU A 77 7.68 -4.22 -15.56
CA GLU A 77 6.75 -5.17 -16.16
C GLU A 77 7.39 -6.53 -16.44
N ASP A 78 8.61 -6.55 -16.98
CA ASP A 78 9.29 -7.80 -17.32
C ASP A 78 9.62 -8.61 -16.06
N ASP A 79 10.11 -7.95 -15.01
CA ASP A 79 10.41 -8.59 -13.73
C ASP A 79 9.14 -9.08 -13.02
N MET A 80 8.07 -8.29 -13.06
CA MET A 80 6.75 -8.72 -12.56
C MET A 80 6.24 -9.95 -13.30
N ARG A 81 6.40 -10.03 -14.63
CA ARG A 81 6.00 -11.18 -15.44
C ARG A 81 6.82 -12.44 -15.08
N LEU A 82 8.12 -12.27 -14.83
CA LEU A 82 8.98 -13.36 -14.38
C LEU A 82 8.53 -13.86 -13.00
N LYS A 83 8.28 -12.94 -12.07
CA LYS A 83 7.80 -13.28 -10.72
C LYS A 83 6.45 -13.99 -10.73
N ILE A 84 5.51 -13.52 -11.54
CA ILE A 84 4.21 -14.19 -11.70
C ILE A 84 4.38 -15.63 -12.23
N ARG A 85 5.25 -15.84 -13.22
CA ARG A 85 5.52 -17.18 -13.74
C ARG A 85 6.10 -18.09 -12.67
N GLU A 86 7.10 -17.63 -11.94
CA GLU A 86 7.67 -18.37 -10.79
C GLU A 86 6.59 -18.79 -9.78
N LEU A 87 5.72 -17.84 -9.37
CA LEU A 87 4.65 -18.12 -8.43
C LEU A 87 3.65 -19.16 -8.98
N LEU A 88 3.30 -19.08 -10.26
CA LEU A 88 2.40 -20.05 -10.91
C LEU A 88 3.07 -21.43 -11.08
N GLU A 89 4.34 -21.48 -11.40
CA GLU A 89 5.12 -22.72 -11.50
C GLU A 89 5.19 -23.43 -10.14
N ASN A 90 5.40 -22.68 -9.05
CA ASN A 90 5.47 -23.22 -7.68
C ASN A 90 4.17 -23.90 -7.21
N VAL A 91 3.04 -23.61 -7.84
CA VAL A 91 1.74 -24.20 -7.51
C VAL A 91 1.20 -25.15 -8.60
N SER A 92 1.85 -25.25 -9.76
CA SER A 92 1.34 -26.00 -10.92
C SER A 92 1.11 -27.47 -10.65
N ASP A 93 1.96 -28.07 -9.82
CA ASP A 93 1.89 -29.49 -9.46
C ASP A 93 1.12 -29.75 -8.15
N LYS A 94 0.64 -28.68 -7.50
CA LYS A 94 -0.21 -28.78 -6.31
C LYS A 94 -1.65 -29.05 -6.75
N GLY A 95 -2.32 -30.03 -6.15
CA GLY A 95 -3.75 -30.28 -6.39
C GLY A 95 -4.58 -29.08 -5.89
N ASP A 96 -4.64 -28.93 -4.57
CA ASP A 96 -5.27 -27.80 -3.91
C ASP A 96 -4.21 -26.92 -3.25
N PHE A 97 -4.39 -25.60 -3.36
CA PHE A 97 -3.52 -24.63 -2.71
C PHE A 97 -4.29 -23.37 -2.30
N ASN A 98 -3.75 -22.62 -1.34
CA ASN A 98 -4.31 -21.34 -0.95
C ASN A 98 -3.81 -20.25 -1.88
N PHE A 99 -4.70 -19.75 -2.76
CA PHE A 99 -4.37 -18.72 -3.75
C PHE A 99 -3.89 -17.40 -3.10
N VAL A 100 -4.42 -17.08 -1.91
CA VAL A 100 -4.03 -15.84 -1.21
C VAL A 100 -2.57 -15.93 -0.80
N THR A 101 -2.19 -16.94 -0.06
CA THR A 101 -0.84 -17.08 0.50
C THR A 101 0.23 -17.41 -0.54
N GLU A 102 -0.15 -18.14 -1.59
CA GLU A 102 0.82 -18.61 -2.61
C GLU A 102 0.98 -17.63 -3.77
N ILE A 103 -0.04 -16.82 -4.09
CA ILE A 103 -0.03 -15.95 -5.28
C ILE A 103 -0.34 -14.49 -4.93
N SER A 104 -1.58 -14.18 -4.49
CA SER A 104 -2.06 -12.81 -4.46
C SER A 104 -1.42 -11.95 -3.38
N GLU A 105 -0.90 -12.53 -2.32
CA GLU A 105 -0.12 -11.85 -1.28
C GLU A 105 1.33 -11.62 -1.71
N GLN A 106 1.91 -12.57 -2.45
CA GLN A 106 3.34 -12.56 -2.78
C GLN A 106 3.70 -11.45 -3.77
N LEU A 107 2.89 -11.28 -4.82
CA LEU A 107 3.20 -10.36 -5.91
C LEU A 107 3.22 -8.88 -5.49
N PRO A 108 2.19 -8.34 -4.82
CA PRO A 108 2.19 -6.94 -4.41
C PRO A 108 3.34 -6.61 -3.47
N LEU A 109 3.61 -7.48 -2.51
CA LEU A 109 4.71 -7.30 -1.58
C LEU A 109 6.06 -7.32 -2.31
N TRP A 110 6.24 -8.22 -3.26
CA TRP A 110 7.47 -8.29 -4.04
C TRP A 110 7.69 -6.99 -4.84
N VAL A 111 6.66 -6.51 -5.57
CA VAL A 111 6.73 -5.25 -6.34
C VAL A 111 7.06 -4.06 -5.43
N LEU A 112 6.41 -3.98 -4.29
CA LEU A 112 6.66 -2.93 -3.31
C LEU A 112 8.11 -2.95 -2.81
N CYS A 113 8.62 -4.13 -2.46
CA CYS A 113 9.99 -4.30 -2.00
C CYS A 113 11.02 -3.90 -3.08
N GLU A 114 10.77 -4.27 -4.36
CA GLU A 114 11.60 -3.82 -5.48
C GLU A 114 11.61 -2.29 -5.61
N MET A 115 10.44 -1.67 -5.62
CA MET A 115 10.32 -0.21 -5.73
C MET A 115 11.00 0.53 -4.59
N MET A 116 10.93 0.00 -3.38
CA MET A 116 11.51 0.62 -2.18
C MET A 116 12.98 0.27 -1.96
N GLY A 117 13.53 -0.68 -2.71
CA GLY A 117 14.90 -1.16 -2.54
C GLY A 117 15.08 -1.99 -1.26
N ILE A 118 14.06 -2.77 -0.88
CA ILE A 118 14.07 -3.65 0.30
C ILE A 118 14.78 -4.96 -0.07
N GLU A 119 15.81 -5.29 0.68
CA GLU A 119 16.60 -6.50 0.49
C GLU A 119 15.72 -7.77 0.64
N GLU A 120 16.05 -8.79 -0.16
CA GLU A 120 15.27 -10.04 -0.17
C GLU A 120 15.18 -10.71 1.20
N SER A 121 16.25 -10.61 1.99
CA SER A 121 16.33 -11.15 3.36
C SER A 121 15.33 -10.52 4.34
N ASP A 122 14.91 -9.27 4.10
CA ASP A 122 13.99 -8.51 4.98
C ASP A 122 12.52 -8.67 4.60
N ARG A 123 12.23 -9.14 3.37
CA ARG A 123 10.86 -9.27 2.83
C ARG A 123 9.94 -10.17 3.67
N PRO A 124 10.40 -11.35 4.15
CA PRO A 124 9.57 -12.19 5.03
C PRO A 124 9.16 -11.47 6.31
N LYS A 125 10.09 -10.72 6.91
CA LYS A 125 9.82 -9.95 8.12
C LYS A 125 8.78 -8.85 7.87
N ILE A 126 8.89 -8.10 6.77
CA ILE A 126 7.91 -7.07 6.40
C ILE A 126 6.54 -7.70 6.18
N ARG A 127 6.46 -8.81 5.46
CA ARG A 127 5.20 -9.53 5.25
C ARG A 127 4.52 -9.86 6.57
N ASP A 128 5.26 -10.45 7.50
CA ASP A 128 4.72 -10.90 8.78
C ASP A 128 4.28 -9.70 9.64
N LEU A 129 5.04 -8.60 9.64
CA LEU A 129 4.66 -7.37 10.33
C LEU A 129 3.38 -6.77 9.76
N VAL A 130 3.26 -6.68 8.43
CA VAL A 130 2.09 -6.07 7.75
C VAL A 130 0.84 -6.91 7.95
N ASN A 131 0.93 -8.22 7.80
CA ASN A 131 -0.22 -9.10 8.00
C ASN A 131 -0.78 -8.99 9.42
N ASN A 132 0.10 -8.83 10.40
CA ASN A 132 -0.32 -8.61 11.79
C ASN A 132 -0.92 -7.22 12.05
N LEU A 133 -0.70 -6.22 11.19
CA LEU A 133 -1.33 -4.90 11.33
C LEU A 133 -2.77 -4.87 10.83
N THR A 134 -3.11 -5.71 9.87
CA THR A 134 -4.42 -5.71 9.18
C THR A 134 -5.42 -6.68 9.78
N ASP A 135 -5.03 -7.44 10.80
CA ASP A 135 -5.94 -8.36 11.50
C ASP A 135 -6.98 -7.59 12.31
N ALA A 136 -8.22 -7.56 11.81
CA ALA A 136 -9.35 -6.87 12.46
C ALA A 136 -9.72 -7.42 13.86
N SER A 137 -9.21 -8.59 14.24
CA SER A 137 -9.41 -9.15 15.58
C SER A 137 -8.66 -8.41 16.70
N ILE A 138 -7.79 -7.49 16.32
CA ILE A 138 -6.85 -6.77 17.17
C ILE A 138 -7.55 -5.75 18.08
N ASN A 139 -8.61 -5.12 17.59
CA ASN A 139 -9.33 -4.07 18.34
C ASN A 139 -10.14 -4.60 19.52
N ALA A 140 -10.26 -5.92 19.66
CA ALA A 140 -11.06 -6.55 20.71
C ALA A 140 -10.20 -7.13 21.87
N ASP A 141 -8.87 -7.21 21.70
CA ASP A 141 -7.97 -7.87 22.65
C ASP A 141 -6.78 -6.94 23.02
N PRO A 142 -6.66 -6.51 24.29
CA PRO A 142 -5.57 -5.64 24.74
C PRO A 142 -4.16 -6.21 24.49
N ASP A 143 -3.99 -7.53 24.58
CA ASP A 143 -2.69 -8.18 24.36
C ASP A 143 -2.29 -8.10 22.87
N LYS A 144 -3.27 -8.22 21.98
CA LYS A 144 -3.06 -8.04 20.55
C LYS A 144 -2.77 -6.58 20.17
N SER A 145 -3.41 -5.63 20.83
CA SER A 145 -3.14 -4.20 20.60
C SER A 145 -1.69 -3.83 20.90
N MET A 146 -1.10 -4.42 21.93
CA MET A 146 0.32 -4.23 22.26
C MET A 146 1.23 -4.83 21.16
N GLN A 147 0.90 -6.01 20.64
CA GLN A 147 1.66 -6.63 19.55
C GLN A 147 1.64 -5.77 18.28
N VAL A 148 0.50 -5.18 17.95
CA VAL A 148 0.39 -4.25 16.81
C VAL A 148 1.27 -3.03 17.01
N TRP A 149 1.28 -2.48 18.21
CA TRP A 149 2.19 -1.38 18.53
C TRP A 149 3.66 -1.74 18.29
N PHE A 150 4.10 -2.91 18.75
CA PHE A 150 5.46 -3.40 18.47
C PHE A 150 5.72 -3.55 16.97
N ASN A 151 4.75 -4.03 16.20
CA ASN A 151 4.89 -4.17 14.75
C ASN A 151 5.06 -2.80 14.06
N TYR A 152 4.30 -1.76 14.48
CA TYR A 152 4.51 -0.39 13.99
C TYR A 152 5.90 0.14 14.31
N MET A 153 6.36 -0.03 15.55
CA MET A 153 7.69 0.43 15.98
C MET A 153 8.81 -0.25 15.20
N GLU A 154 8.65 -1.53 14.89
CA GLU A 154 9.62 -2.29 14.09
C GLU A 154 9.64 -1.81 12.64
N LEU A 155 8.48 -1.55 12.04
CA LEU A 155 8.39 -0.96 10.69
C LEU A 155 9.01 0.45 10.63
N PHE A 156 8.75 1.29 11.62
CA PHE A 156 9.38 2.63 11.70
C PHE A 156 10.90 2.51 11.82
N LYS A 157 11.39 1.58 12.63
CA LYS A 157 12.83 1.34 12.74
C LYS A 157 13.42 0.93 11.39
N MET A 158 12.82 -0.01 10.70
CA MET A 158 13.28 -0.44 9.36
C MET A 158 13.29 0.73 8.37
N GLY A 159 12.23 1.54 8.35
CA GLY A 159 12.15 2.73 7.49
C GLY A 159 13.27 3.74 7.80
N ARG A 160 13.53 4.02 9.06
CA ARG A 160 14.62 4.93 9.50
C ARG A 160 15.99 4.40 9.13
N ASP A 161 16.25 3.12 9.39
CA ASP A 161 17.54 2.49 9.04
C ASP A 161 17.78 2.59 7.51
N MET A 162 16.74 2.36 6.69
CA MET A 162 16.82 2.54 5.24
C MET A 162 17.09 4.00 4.85
N ILE A 163 16.40 4.96 5.44
CA ILE A 163 16.59 6.39 5.16
C ILE A 163 18.03 6.81 5.47
N GLU A 164 18.57 6.39 6.62
CA GLU A 164 19.95 6.68 6.99
C GLU A 164 20.94 6.07 6.00
N GLU A 165 20.70 4.84 5.58
CA GLU A 165 21.54 4.16 4.59
C GLU A 165 21.47 4.85 3.23
N ARG A 166 20.27 5.19 2.73
CA ARG A 166 20.07 5.86 1.44
C ARG A 166 20.59 7.31 1.41
N ARG A 167 20.71 7.96 2.55
CA ARG A 167 21.40 9.26 2.66
C ARG A 167 22.92 9.13 2.47
N LYS A 168 23.52 8.05 2.98
CA LYS A 168 24.96 7.77 2.84
C LYS A 168 25.30 7.19 1.48
N ASN A 169 24.49 6.26 1.01
CA ASN A 169 24.66 5.47 -0.20
C ASN A 169 23.39 5.51 -1.06
N PRO A 170 23.15 6.60 -1.82
CA PRO A 170 21.97 6.72 -2.67
C PRO A 170 21.94 5.64 -3.75
N THR A 171 20.76 5.08 -3.99
CA THR A 171 20.46 4.09 -5.04
C THR A 171 19.32 4.60 -5.92
N ASP A 172 18.94 3.84 -6.94
CA ASP A 172 17.83 4.20 -7.86
C ASP A 172 16.50 3.59 -7.36
N ASP A 173 16.19 3.79 -6.07
CA ASP A 173 14.96 3.31 -5.45
C ASP A 173 14.13 4.47 -4.85
N LEU A 174 12.87 4.17 -4.53
CA LEU A 174 11.92 5.14 -3.99
C LEU A 174 12.38 5.68 -2.63
N MET A 175 13.01 4.85 -1.80
CA MET A 175 13.51 5.28 -0.49
C MET A 175 14.67 6.24 -0.61
N SER A 176 15.53 6.09 -1.64
CA SER A 176 16.57 7.08 -1.98
C SER A 176 15.98 8.42 -2.40
N VAL A 177 14.91 8.41 -3.20
CA VAL A 177 14.21 9.64 -3.58
C VAL A 177 13.70 10.36 -2.34
N VAL A 178 13.02 9.64 -1.45
CA VAL A 178 12.45 10.20 -0.22
C VAL A 178 13.53 10.69 0.74
N ALA A 179 14.59 9.90 0.96
CA ALA A 179 15.69 10.20 1.88
C ALA A 179 16.45 11.47 1.49
N ASN A 180 16.57 11.77 0.19
CA ASN A 180 17.39 12.84 -0.35
C ASN A 180 16.59 14.04 -0.87
N THR A 181 15.25 13.98 -0.81
CA THR A 181 14.40 15.11 -1.19
C THR A 181 14.47 16.20 -0.11
N LYS A 182 14.62 17.43 -0.58
CA LYS A 182 14.53 18.64 0.26
C LYS A 182 13.25 19.38 -0.09
N VAL A 183 12.55 19.83 0.94
CA VAL A 183 11.39 20.74 0.82
C VAL A 183 11.76 22.13 1.33
N GLU A 184 10.87 23.10 1.15
CA GLU A 184 11.06 24.41 1.73
C GLU A 184 11.26 24.27 3.25
N GLY A 185 12.45 24.65 3.75
CA GLY A 185 12.83 24.49 5.16
C GLY A 185 13.87 23.41 5.45
N GLY A 186 14.29 22.61 4.46
CA GLY A 186 15.36 21.63 4.60
C GLY A 186 14.98 20.19 4.34
N GLU A 187 15.45 19.27 5.18
CA GLU A 187 15.12 17.86 5.10
C GLU A 187 13.68 17.57 5.55
N LEU A 188 13.13 16.47 5.07
CA LEU A 188 11.81 16.00 5.52
C LEU A 188 11.84 15.65 7.00
N PRO A 189 10.82 16.05 7.77
CA PRO A 189 10.68 15.66 9.17
C PRO A 189 10.67 14.13 9.34
N PRO A 190 11.26 13.59 10.42
CA PRO A 190 11.30 12.15 10.66
C PRO A 190 9.91 11.49 10.66
N GLU A 191 8.91 12.16 11.21
CA GLU A 191 7.53 11.67 11.30
C GLU A 191 6.90 11.46 9.90
N LEU A 192 7.26 12.32 8.94
CA LEU A 192 6.81 12.18 7.55
C LEU A 192 7.51 11.03 6.83
N LEU A 193 8.78 10.80 7.13
CA LEU A 193 9.54 9.67 6.60
C LEU A 193 8.97 8.34 7.12
N ASP A 194 8.67 8.28 8.41
CA ASP A 194 8.01 7.12 9.05
C ASP A 194 6.63 6.89 8.44
N GLY A 195 5.83 7.95 8.34
CA GLY A 195 4.49 7.89 7.75
C GLY A 195 4.51 7.48 6.27
N PHE A 196 5.51 7.93 5.51
CA PHE A 196 5.66 7.53 4.11
C PHE A 196 6.02 6.05 3.96
N PHE A 197 6.99 5.55 4.73
CA PHE A 197 7.38 4.14 4.73
C PHE A 197 6.17 3.26 5.08
N LEU A 198 5.48 3.59 6.16
CA LEU A 198 4.29 2.88 6.61
C LEU A 198 3.18 2.89 5.56
N LEU A 199 2.91 4.05 4.95
CA LEU A 199 1.91 4.19 3.90
C LEU A 199 2.20 3.26 2.73
N MET A 200 3.44 3.23 2.25
CA MET A 200 3.83 2.38 1.13
C MET A 200 3.62 0.90 1.45
N VAL A 201 4.06 0.46 2.62
CA VAL A 201 4.02 -0.95 3.02
C VAL A 201 2.58 -1.44 3.25
N ILE A 202 1.72 -0.61 3.83
CA ILE A 202 0.31 -0.99 4.08
C ILE A 202 -0.54 -0.85 2.82
N ALA A 203 -0.55 0.34 2.22
CA ALA A 203 -1.48 0.62 1.12
C ALA A 203 -1.17 -0.16 -0.16
N GLY A 204 0.11 -0.40 -0.44
CA GLY A 204 0.52 -1.11 -1.65
C GLY A 204 0.31 -2.63 -1.60
N ASN A 205 0.21 -3.22 -0.42
CA ASN A 205 0.11 -4.67 -0.26
C ASN A 205 -1.35 -5.15 -0.24
N GLU A 206 -2.12 -4.75 0.76
CA GLU A 206 -3.44 -5.34 1.05
C GLU A 206 -4.48 -5.06 -0.04
N THR A 207 -4.54 -3.84 -0.53
CA THR A 207 -5.52 -3.44 -1.55
C THR A 207 -5.32 -4.22 -2.85
N THR A 208 -4.08 -4.36 -3.30
CA THR A 208 -3.75 -5.10 -4.52
C THR A 208 -3.97 -6.60 -4.34
N ARG A 209 -3.59 -7.17 -3.19
CA ARG A 209 -3.89 -8.56 -2.83
C ARG A 209 -5.39 -8.85 -2.90
N ASN A 210 -6.20 -7.98 -2.31
CA ASN A 210 -7.65 -8.14 -2.28
C ASN A 210 -8.27 -8.01 -3.67
N THR A 211 -7.76 -7.09 -4.51
CA THR A 211 -8.19 -6.95 -5.92
C THR A 211 -7.89 -8.20 -6.74
N ILE A 212 -6.68 -8.76 -6.61
CA ILE A 212 -6.30 -10.00 -7.32
C ILE A 212 -7.17 -11.18 -6.87
N THR A 213 -7.36 -11.32 -5.55
CA THR A 213 -8.16 -12.42 -4.98
C THR A 213 -9.63 -12.29 -5.35
N GLY A 214 -10.22 -11.11 -5.15
CA GLY A 214 -11.63 -10.84 -5.49
C GLY A 214 -11.90 -10.95 -6.98
N GLY A 215 -10.97 -10.46 -7.81
CA GLY A 215 -11.05 -10.58 -9.26
C GLY A 215 -11.06 -12.05 -9.73
N LEU A 216 -10.20 -12.90 -9.18
CA LEU A 216 -10.22 -14.33 -9.49
C LEU A 216 -11.52 -14.99 -9.04
N MET A 217 -12.00 -14.65 -7.84
CA MET A 217 -13.26 -15.14 -7.31
C MET A 217 -14.43 -14.76 -8.22
N ALA A 218 -14.53 -13.48 -8.58
CA ALA A 218 -15.57 -12.98 -9.50
C ALA A 218 -15.52 -13.68 -10.87
N LEU A 219 -14.33 -13.90 -11.45
CA LEU A 219 -14.18 -14.63 -12.72
C LEU A 219 -14.52 -16.14 -12.59
N THR A 220 -14.33 -16.72 -11.43
CA THR A 220 -14.70 -18.11 -11.16
C THR A 220 -16.23 -18.26 -11.07
N GLU A 221 -16.90 -17.32 -10.43
CA GLU A 221 -18.35 -17.26 -10.30
C GLU A 221 -19.04 -16.86 -11.62
N ASN A 222 -18.32 -16.17 -12.51
CA ASN A 222 -18.83 -15.69 -13.80
C ASN A 222 -18.01 -16.26 -14.98
N PRO A 223 -18.12 -17.55 -15.30
CA PRO A 223 -17.28 -18.21 -16.31
C PRO A 223 -17.45 -17.61 -17.72
N ALA A 224 -18.62 -17.06 -18.06
CA ALA A 224 -18.83 -16.40 -19.34
C ALA A 224 -17.97 -15.13 -19.49
N GLU A 225 -17.75 -14.37 -18.42
CA GLU A 225 -16.87 -13.20 -18.43
C GLU A 225 -15.40 -13.61 -18.49
N ARG A 226 -15.01 -14.64 -17.74
CA ARG A 226 -13.67 -15.22 -17.83
C ARG A 226 -13.36 -15.67 -19.27
N ASP A 227 -14.28 -16.36 -19.92
CA ASP A 227 -14.10 -16.86 -21.29
C ASP A 227 -13.96 -15.71 -22.32
N LYS A 228 -14.59 -14.55 -22.07
CA LYS A 228 -14.37 -13.34 -22.89
C LYS A 228 -12.93 -12.84 -22.77
N LEU A 229 -12.40 -12.77 -21.55
CA LEU A 229 -11.00 -12.33 -21.31
C LEU A 229 -9.98 -13.28 -21.94
N ILE A 230 -10.25 -14.59 -21.88
CA ILE A 230 -9.39 -15.61 -22.51
C ILE A 230 -9.40 -15.44 -24.05
N LYS A 231 -10.55 -15.16 -24.64
CA LYS A 231 -10.70 -14.99 -26.09
C LYS A 231 -10.15 -13.66 -26.59
N ASP A 232 -10.28 -12.61 -25.78
CA ASP A 232 -9.83 -11.25 -26.12
C ASP A 232 -9.07 -10.62 -24.96
N PRO A 233 -7.75 -10.83 -24.86
CA PRO A 233 -6.92 -10.23 -23.83
C PRO A 233 -6.87 -8.69 -23.83
N SER A 234 -7.31 -8.02 -24.90
CA SER A 234 -7.39 -6.55 -24.93
C SER A 234 -8.38 -5.98 -23.92
N LEU A 235 -9.32 -6.80 -23.44
CA LEU A 235 -10.30 -6.43 -22.42
C LEU A 235 -9.72 -6.38 -20.99
N ILE A 236 -8.48 -6.85 -20.78
CA ILE A 236 -7.88 -6.94 -19.43
C ILE A 236 -7.83 -5.58 -18.73
N ALA A 237 -7.53 -4.50 -19.44
CA ALA A 237 -7.49 -3.17 -18.85
C ALA A 237 -8.85 -2.79 -18.23
N ASN A 238 -9.94 -2.91 -19.00
CA ASN A 238 -11.29 -2.64 -18.51
C ASN A 238 -11.72 -3.60 -17.39
N ALA A 239 -11.31 -4.88 -17.49
CA ALA A 239 -11.61 -5.87 -16.46
C ALA A 239 -10.89 -5.53 -15.15
N THR A 240 -9.66 -5.00 -15.21
CA THR A 240 -8.93 -4.55 -14.02
C THR A 240 -9.65 -3.40 -13.32
N ASP A 241 -10.12 -2.41 -14.08
CA ASP A 241 -10.92 -1.30 -13.53
C ASP A 241 -12.21 -1.79 -12.88
N GLU A 242 -12.86 -2.79 -13.48
CA GLU A 242 -14.08 -3.40 -12.93
C GLU A 242 -13.78 -4.21 -11.66
N MET A 243 -12.67 -4.96 -11.60
CA MET A 243 -12.24 -5.67 -10.40
C MET A 243 -11.93 -4.73 -9.23
N LEU A 244 -11.39 -3.53 -9.51
CA LEU A 244 -11.17 -2.49 -8.50
C LEU A 244 -12.47 -1.89 -7.97
N ARG A 245 -13.51 -1.87 -8.80
CA ARG A 245 -14.84 -1.35 -8.45
C ARG A 245 -15.67 -2.38 -7.67
N TRP A 246 -15.53 -3.67 -8.00
CA TRP A 246 -16.29 -4.80 -7.46
C TRP A 246 -16.00 -5.01 -5.97
#